data_4f33cc62bb851c6d74f8a6d015b9a23b
#
_entry.id   4f33cc62bb851c6d74f8a6d015b9a23b
#
_cell.length_a   1.000
_cell.length_b   1.000
_cell.length_c   1.000
_cell.angle_alpha   90.00
_cell.angle_beta   90.00
_cell.angle_gamma   90.00
#
_symmetry.space_group_name_H-M   'P 1'
#
loop_
_entity.id
_entity.type
_entity.pdbx_description
1 polymer ?
#
loop_
_entity_poly.entity_id
_entity_poly.type
_entity_poly.pdbx_seq_one_letter_code
_entity_poly.pdbx_strand_id
1 'polypeptide(L)'
;MTDKSYHLSQPTYKMIVEENIMVTARDGVKLAVDVYRPDAPGEFPGLFTISVYGKSTQTFDTPPQPFGGSVFEAAIEAGDPEFFVARGYCMVIADYRGIGDSEGEMPGMFSKYEGEDGYDIIEWMAEQPWCNGNIGGVGICYFGFTQLIIAETQPPHLKCIAPWE
;
A
#
# COMPACT_ATOMS: atom_id res chain seq x y z
N MET A 1 -23.76 -30.17 -8.21
CA MET A 1 -22.79 -29.17 -7.71
C MET A 1 -22.45 -28.27 -8.87
N THR A 2 -22.95 -27.06 -8.90
CA THR A 2 -22.65 -26.09 -9.98
C THR A 2 -21.22 -25.61 -9.77
N ASP A 3 -20.37 -25.92 -10.73
CA ASP A 3 -19.01 -25.40 -10.85
C ASP A 3 -19.11 -23.87 -10.93
N LYS A 4 -18.91 -23.18 -9.80
CA LYS A 4 -18.71 -21.76 -9.77
C LYS A 4 -17.24 -21.51 -10.14
N SER A 5 -16.94 -21.50 -11.44
CA SER A 5 -15.64 -21.03 -11.92
C SER A 5 -15.54 -19.53 -11.55
N TYR A 6 -14.82 -19.22 -10.46
CA TYR A 6 -14.44 -17.86 -10.17
C TYR A 6 -13.47 -17.42 -11.25
N HIS A 7 -13.89 -16.50 -12.09
CA HIS A 7 -13.00 -15.83 -13.04
C HIS A 7 -12.13 -14.84 -12.26
N LEU A 8 -11.02 -15.33 -11.74
CA LEU A 8 -10.01 -14.48 -11.12
C LEU A 8 -9.35 -13.61 -12.19
N SER A 9 -9.00 -12.37 -11.82
CA SER A 9 -8.21 -11.48 -12.68
C SER A 9 -6.89 -12.15 -13.03
N GLN A 10 -6.52 -12.09 -14.31
CA GLN A 10 -5.29 -12.72 -14.82
C GLN A 10 -4.14 -11.72 -14.78
N PRO A 11 -2.89 -12.17 -14.55
CA PRO A 11 -1.72 -11.31 -14.65
C PRO A 11 -1.53 -10.85 -16.09
N THR A 12 -1.52 -9.52 -16.30
CA THR A 12 -1.47 -8.92 -17.64
C THR A 12 -0.36 -7.89 -17.77
N TYR A 13 -0.02 -7.21 -16.69
CA TYR A 13 0.88 -6.07 -16.70
C TYR A 13 2.27 -6.42 -16.17
N LYS A 14 3.29 -5.77 -16.73
CA LYS A 14 4.61 -5.67 -16.12
C LYS A 14 4.60 -4.54 -15.09
N MET A 15 5.55 -4.56 -14.18
CA MET A 15 5.67 -3.59 -13.11
C MET A 15 6.76 -2.57 -13.37
N ILE A 16 6.48 -1.30 -13.05
CA ILE A 16 7.46 -0.23 -12.86
C ILE A 16 7.53 0.04 -11.36
N VAL A 17 8.73 0.28 -10.85
CA VAL A 17 8.98 0.65 -9.45
C VAL A 17 9.63 2.03 -9.42
N GLU A 18 9.07 2.92 -8.60
CA GLU A 18 9.63 4.25 -8.32
C GLU A 18 9.85 4.33 -6.81
N GLU A 19 11.12 4.30 -6.41
CA GLU A 19 11.49 4.23 -4.99
C GLU A 19 11.74 5.63 -4.41
N ASN A 20 11.51 5.76 -3.11
CA ASN A 20 11.84 6.96 -2.33
C ASN A 20 11.20 8.26 -2.86
N ILE A 21 9.98 8.19 -3.35
CA ILE A 21 9.19 9.39 -3.63
C ILE A 21 8.84 10.07 -2.31
N MET A 22 9.13 11.37 -2.21
CA MET A 22 8.86 12.13 -0.99
C MET A 22 7.50 12.83 -1.08
N VAL A 23 6.57 12.39 -0.27
CA VAL A 23 5.23 12.99 -0.11
C VAL A 23 5.27 13.96 1.06
N THR A 24 4.86 15.20 0.85
CA THR A 24 4.84 16.22 1.91
C THR A 24 3.52 16.13 2.67
N ALA A 25 3.58 15.76 3.95
CA ALA A 25 2.43 15.76 4.86
C ALA A 25 1.97 17.19 5.18
N ARG A 26 0.75 17.34 5.69
CA ARG A 26 0.12 18.63 6.04
C ARG A 26 0.92 19.51 7.00
N ASP A 27 1.77 18.91 7.81
CA ASP A 27 2.65 19.61 8.76
C ASP A 27 4.06 19.88 8.21
N GLY A 28 4.31 19.51 6.93
CA GLY A 28 5.56 19.76 6.22
C GLY A 28 6.59 18.64 6.34
N VAL A 29 6.33 17.59 7.11
CA VAL A 29 7.20 16.40 7.17
C VAL A 29 7.13 15.67 5.85
N LYS A 30 8.27 15.21 5.35
CA LYS A 30 8.32 14.42 4.12
C LYS A 30 8.34 12.93 4.43
N LEU A 31 7.39 12.23 3.84
CA LEU A 31 7.18 10.79 4.00
C LEU A 31 7.68 10.07 2.75
N ALA A 32 8.54 9.10 2.94
CA ALA A 32 9.08 8.31 1.83
C ALA A 32 8.12 7.18 1.47
N VAL A 33 7.81 7.09 0.19
CA VAL A 33 6.97 6.02 -0.36
C VAL A 33 7.66 5.35 -1.54
N ASP A 34 7.40 4.06 -1.72
CA ASP A 34 7.72 3.32 -2.94
C ASP A 34 6.41 3.08 -3.71
N VAL A 35 6.45 3.38 -5.01
CA VAL A 35 5.31 3.25 -5.91
C VAL A 35 5.56 2.09 -6.86
N TYR A 36 4.65 1.13 -6.86
CA TYR A 36 4.61 -0.01 -7.75
C TYR A 36 3.41 0.14 -8.67
N ARG A 37 3.61 0.18 -9.98
CA ARG A 37 2.52 0.43 -10.91
C ARG A 37 2.66 -0.32 -12.23
N PRO A 38 1.55 -0.55 -12.97
CA PRO A 38 1.60 -1.15 -14.30
C PRO A 38 2.47 -0.35 -15.28
N ASP A 39 3.30 -1.05 -16.05
CA ASP A 39 4.02 -0.50 -17.20
C ASP A 39 3.05 -0.41 -18.39
N ALA A 40 2.08 0.47 -18.26
CA ALA A 40 1.05 0.69 -19.27
C ALA A 40 0.43 2.08 -19.12
N PRO A 41 -0.05 2.68 -20.21
CA PRO A 41 -0.82 3.92 -20.12
C PRO A 41 -2.20 3.64 -19.47
N GLY A 42 -2.70 4.62 -18.72
CA GLY A 42 -4.01 4.56 -18.08
C GLY A 42 -3.96 4.85 -16.59
N GLU A 43 -5.14 4.86 -15.98
CA GLU A 43 -5.34 5.10 -14.56
C GLU A 43 -5.81 3.80 -13.91
N PHE A 44 -5.22 3.43 -12.79
CA PHE A 44 -5.48 2.18 -12.10
C PHE A 44 -5.98 2.42 -10.68
N PRO A 45 -6.78 1.51 -10.11
CA PRO A 45 -7.11 1.56 -8.69
C PRO A 45 -5.85 1.40 -7.84
N GLY A 46 -5.79 2.15 -6.74
CA GLY A 46 -4.66 2.15 -5.82
C GLY A 46 -4.84 1.20 -4.64
N LEU A 47 -3.73 0.61 -4.19
CA LEU A 47 -3.60 -0.04 -2.90
C LEU A 47 -2.58 0.72 -2.07
N PHE A 48 -2.89 0.94 -0.81
CA PHE A 48 -2.06 1.71 0.10
C PHE A 48 -1.78 0.94 1.39
N THR A 49 -0.55 1.06 1.87
CA THR A 49 -0.14 0.50 3.15
C THR A 49 0.99 1.31 3.79
N ILE A 50 0.98 1.42 5.10
CA ILE A 50 2.00 2.12 5.90
C ILE A 50 2.18 1.43 7.25
N SER A 51 3.42 1.34 7.72
CA SER A 51 3.69 0.86 9.07
C SER A 51 5.03 1.34 9.62
N VAL A 52 5.24 1.04 10.90
CA VAL A 52 6.50 1.28 11.62
C VAL A 52 7.61 0.29 11.26
N TYR A 53 7.33 -0.74 10.46
CA TYR A 53 8.33 -1.77 10.12
C TYR A 53 9.23 -1.38 8.95
N GLY A 54 8.88 -0.31 8.24
CA GLY A 54 9.64 0.21 7.10
C GLY A 54 9.32 -0.52 5.78
N LYS A 55 9.22 0.26 4.70
CA LYS A 55 8.89 -0.22 3.34
C LYS A 55 9.95 -1.18 2.78
N SER A 56 11.23 -0.93 3.07
CA SER A 56 12.35 -1.76 2.57
C SER A 56 12.33 -3.19 3.11
N THR A 57 11.68 -3.45 4.26
CA THR A 57 11.56 -4.81 4.81
C THR A 57 10.43 -5.60 4.17
N GLN A 58 9.55 -4.95 3.41
CA GLN A 58 8.36 -5.56 2.81
C GLN A 58 8.65 -6.22 1.44
N THR A 59 9.85 -6.01 0.90
CA THR A 59 10.27 -6.55 -0.41
C THR A 59 11.35 -7.64 -0.29
N PHE A 60 11.59 -8.16 0.91
CA PHE A 60 12.50 -9.29 1.09
C PHE A 60 11.92 -10.57 0.49
N ASP A 61 12.79 -11.34 -0.17
CA ASP A 61 12.44 -12.69 -0.62
C ASP A 61 12.03 -13.54 0.58
N THR A 62 10.77 -13.94 0.60
CA THR A 62 10.27 -14.88 1.58
C THR A 62 10.40 -16.31 1.05
N PRO A 63 10.71 -17.30 1.90
CA PRO A 63 10.69 -18.70 1.47
C PRO A 63 9.30 -19.06 0.90
N PRO A 64 9.24 -19.91 -0.15
CA PRO A 64 7.98 -20.35 -0.72
C PRO A 64 7.04 -20.88 0.36
N GLN A 65 5.81 -20.37 0.39
CA GLN A 65 4.82 -20.84 1.35
C GLN A 65 4.28 -22.23 0.95
N PRO A 66 4.01 -23.14 1.92
CA PRO A 66 3.62 -24.52 1.61
C PRO A 66 2.31 -24.65 0.84
N PHE A 67 1.52 -23.61 0.75
CA PHE A 67 0.21 -23.58 0.09
C PHE A 67 0.14 -22.63 -1.12
N GLY A 68 1.21 -22.28 -1.76
CA GLY A 68 1.35 -21.41 -2.93
C GLY A 68 0.19 -20.47 -3.27
N GLY A 69 0.50 -19.30 -3.81
CA GLY A 69 -0.53 -18.35 -4.29
C GLY A 69 -1.13 -17.43 -3.23
N SER A 70 -0.43 -17.20 -2.12
CA SER A 70 -0.77 -16.13 -1.18
C SER A 70 -0.42 -14.76 -1.77
N VAL A 71 -1.29 -13.77 -1.60
CA VAL A 71 -1.01 -12.36 -1.91
C VAL A 71 0.12 -11.76 -1.07
N PHE A 72 0.60 -12.49 -0.08
CA PHE A 72 1.71 -12.15 0.81
C PHE A 72 2.94 -13.03 0.59
N GLU A 73 3.02 -13.77 -0.53
CA GLU A 73 4.12 -14.73 -0.78
C GLU A 73 5.49 -14.04 -0.91
N ALA A 74 5.53 -12.88 -1.51
CA ALA A 74 6.76 -12.10 -1.73
C ALA A 74 6.92 -10.94 -0.74
N ALA A 75 5.91 -10.62 0.05
CA ALA A 75 5.92 -9.52 1.00
C ALA A 75 5.63 -10.01 2.41
N ILE A 76 6.29 -9.42 3.41
CA ILE A 76 6.15 -9.88 4.79
C ILE A 76 4.76 -9.58 5.34
N GLU A 77 4.27 -8.35 5.23
CA GLU A 77 2.96 -7.95 5.75
C GLU A 77 2.19 -6.97 4.87
N ALA A 78 2.89 -6.25 3.99
CA ALA A 78 2.29 -5.21 3.14
C ALA A 78 1.41 -5.79 2.00
N GLY A 79 1.63 -7.05 1.63
CA GLY A 79 1.10 -7.66 0.40
C GLY A 79 2.12 -7.64 -0.74
N ASP A 80 1.92 -8.49 -1.71
CA ASP A 80 2.83 -8.69 -2.84
C ASP A 80 2.56 -7.68 -3.98
N PRO A 81 3.45 -6.70 -4.23
CA PRO A 81 3.27 -5.75 -5.31
C PRO A 81 3.21 -6.41 -6.69
N GLU A 82 4.01 -7.48 -6.94
CA GLU A 82 4.00 -8.18 -8.23
C GLU A 82 2.64 -8.81 -8.50
N PHE A 83 2.04 -9.41 -7.47
CA PHE A 83 0.72 -10.01 -7.60
C PHE A 83 -0.34 -8.98 -7.97
N PHE A 84 -0.37 -7.84 -7.28
CA PHE A 84 -1.40 -6.82 -7.48
C PHE A 84 -1.17 -6.02 -8.77
N VAL A 85 0.05 -5.59 -9.03
CA VAL A 85 0.37 -4.79 -10.22
C VAL A 85 0.14 -5.58 -11.50
N ALA A 86 0.52 -6.85 -11.54
CA ALA A 86 0.25 -7.70 -12.69
C ALA A 86 -1.26 -7.79 -13.02
N ARG A 87 -2.14 -7.48 -12.06
CA ARG A 87 -3.60 -7.52 -12.20
C ARG A 87 -4.26 -6.14 -12.35
N GLY A 88 -3.46 -5.12 -12.57
CA GLY A 88 -3.95 -3.77 -12.88
C GLY A 88 -4.26 -2.92 -11.65
N TYR A 89 -3.54 -3.11 -10.57
CA TYR A 89 -3.51 -2.17 -9.43
C TYR A 89 -2.20 -1.40 -9.44
N CYS A 90 -2.22 -0.16 -8.97
CA CYS A 90 -1.00 0.47 -8.45
C CYS A 90 -0.95 0.24 -6.93
N MET A 91 0.26 0.14 -6.38
CA MET A 91 0.45 -0.06 -4.94
C MET A 91 1.48 0.92 -4.40
N VAL A 92 1.20 1.48 -3.24
CA VAL A 92 2.12 2.36 -2.52
C VAL A 92 2.39 1.79 -1.15
N ILE A 93 3.67 1.58 -0.85
CA ILE A 93 4.16 1.17 0.47
C ILE A 93 4.92 2.35 1.06
N ALA A 94 4.53 2.81 2.24
CA ALA A 94 5.08 3.99 2.88
C ALA A 94 5.87 3.66 4.16
N ASP A 95 6.92 4.42 4.38
CA ASP A 95 7.58 4.51 5.69
C ASP A 95 6.79 5.48 6.59
N TYR A 96 6.52 5.06 7.82
CA TYR A 96 5.96 5.93 8.82
C TYR A 96 6.96 7.04 9.19
N ARG A 97 6.47 8.22 9.62
CA ARG A 97 7.36 9.33 10.03
C ARG A 97 8.43 8.89 11.05
N GLY A 98 9.68 9.30 10.81
CA GLY A 98 10.82 8.91 11.62
C GLY A 98 11.28 7.45 11.47
N ILE A 99 10.75 6.73 10.47
CA ILE A 99 11.16 5.36 10.11
C ILE A 99 11.71 5.35 8.68
N GLY A 100 12.71 4.51 8.45
CA GLY A 100 13.32 4.30 7.13
C GLY A 100 13.83 5.60 6.53
N ASP A 101 13.32 5.96 5.36
CA ASP A 101 13.71 7.16 4.61
C ASP A 101 12.77 8.36 4.87
N SER A 102 11.73 8.20 5.69
CA SER A 102 10.82 9.29 6.07
C SER A 102 11.47 10.24 7.08
N GLU A 103 11.21 11.53 6.88
CA GLU A 103 11.62 12.57 7.83
C GLU A 103 10.77 12.56 9.12
N GLY A 104 11.14 13.41 10.07
CA GLY A 104 10.43 13.60 11.32
C GLY A 104 10.91 12.68 12.43
N GLU A 105 10.08 12.56 13.46
CA GLU A 105 10.33 11.69 14.62
C GLU A 105 9.13 10.76 14.80
N MET A 106 9.40 9.49 15.10
CA MET A 106 8.36 8.52 15.42
C MET A 106 7.74 8.83 16.79
N PRO A 107 6.45 9.23 16.84
CA PRO A 107 5.81 9.65 18.09
C PRO A 107 5.33 8.47 18.95
N GLY A 108 5.55 7.25 18.50
CA GLY A 108 5.03 5.99 19.07
C GLY A 108 4.02 5.32 18.16
N MET A 109 3.67 4.09 18.53
CA MET A 109 2.68 3.28 17.80
C MET A 109 1.26 3.76 18.13
N PHE A 110 0.34 3.59 17.18
CA PHE A 110 -1.08 3.93 17.30
C PHE A 110 -1.34 5.42 17.61
N SER A 111 -0.49 6.26 17.06
CA SER A 111 -0.63 7.71 17.23
C SER A 111 -1.58 8.31 16.18
N LYS A 112 -2.09 9.52 16.48
CA LYS A 112 -2.91 10.27 15.52
C LYS A 112 -2.19 10.55 14.18
N TYR A 113 -0.87 10.62 14.21
CA TYR A 113 -0.07 10.89 13.01
C TYR A 113 -0.12 9.74 11.99
N GLU A 114 -0.37 8.51 12.42
CA GLU A 114 -0.59 7.40 11.47
C GLU A 114 -1.82 7.63 10.60
N GLY A 115 -2.90 8.14 11.22
CA GLY A 115 -4.11 8.52 10.50
C GLY A 115 -3.89 9.73 9.59
N GLU A 116 -3.25 10.78 10.11
CA GLU A 116 -3.00 12.02 9.37
C GLU A 116 -2.03 11.81 8.20
N ASP A 117 -0.94 11.07 8.40
CA ASP A 117 0.04 10.73 7.36
C ASP A 117 -0.57 9.82 6.28
N GLY A 118 -1.31 8.80 6.71
CA GLY A 118 -2.01 7.92 5.79
C GLY A 118 -3.06 8.66 4.95
N TYR A 119 -3.80 9.60 5.56
CA TYR A 119 -4.71 10.49 4.84
C TYR A 119 -3.96 11.27 3.75
N ASP A 120 -2.87 11.95 4.12
CA ASP A 120 -2.14 12.81 3.20
C ASP A 120 -1.52 12.03 2.03
N ILE A 121 -1.02 10.81 2.27
CA ILE A 121 -0.49 9.96 1.20
C ILE A 121 -1.63 9.45 0.30
N ILE A 122 -2.77 9.06 0.83
CA ILE A 122 -3.93 8.61 0.04
C ILE A 122 -4.41 9.73 -0.89
N GLU A 123 -4.55 10.95 -0.38
CA GLU A 123 -4.97 12.08 -1.20
C GLU A 123 -3.91 12.45 -2.26
N TRP A 124 -2.62 12.38 -1.90
CA TRP A 124 -1.54 12.53 -2.88
C TRP A 124 -1.59 11.45 -3.96
N MET A 125 -1.86 10.19 -3.61
CA MET A 125 -2.01 9.10 -4.59
C MET A 125 -3.13 9.39 -5.58
N ALA A 126 -4.25 9.89 -5.09
CA ALA A 126 -5.43 10.20 -5.93
C ALA A 126 -5.16 11.28 -6.97
N GLU A 127 -4.21 12.17 -6.73
CA GLU A 127 -3.79 13.23 -7.66
C GLU A 127 -2.79 12.75 -8.72
N GLN A 128 -2.28 11.52 -8.61
CA GLN A 128 -1.28 11.04 -9.54
C GLN A 128 -1.91 10.60 -10.88
N PRO A 129 -1.22 10.85 -12.01
CA PRO A 129 -1.76 10.57 -13.35
C PRO A 129 -1.95 9.07 -13.65
N TRP A 130 -1.43 8.19 -12.80
CA TRP A 130 -1.57 6.75 -12.90
C TRP A 130 -2.66 6.18 -11.99
N CYS A 131 -3.27 6.99 -11.13
CA CYS A 131 -4.30 6.57 -10.17
C CYS A 131 -5.68 7.06 -10.59
N ASN A 132 -6.69 6.19 -10.55
CA ASN A 132 -8.08 6.55 -10.90
C ASN A 132 -8.89 7.12 -9.71
N GLY A 133 -8.23 7.44 -8.59
CA GLY A 133 -8.85 8.01 -7.40
C GLY A 133 -9.63 6.99 -6.54
N ASN A 134 -9.58 5.69 -6.85
CA ASN A 134 -10.16 4.66 -6.00
C ASN A 134 -9.04 3.92 -5.26
N ILE A 135 -8.90 4.15 -3.96
CA ILE A 135 -7.80 3.60 -3.17
C ILE A 135 -8.36 2.68 -2.10
N GLY A 136 -7.74 1.52 -1.93
CA GLY A 136 -8.02 0.56 -0.86
C GLY A 136 -6.83 0.36 0.07
N GLY A 137 -7.07 0.12 1.35
CA GLY A 137 -6.05 -0.31 2.30
C GLY A 137 -5.83 -1.83 2.20
N VAL A 138 -4.58 -2.29 2.33
CA VAL A 138 -4.20 -3.70 2.36
C VAL A 138 -3.09 -3.95 3.37
N GLY A 139 -3.05 -5.12 3.98
CA GLY A 139 -1.96 -5.53 4.87
C GLY A 139 -2.40 -6.37 6.04
N ILE A 140 -1.41 -7.03 6.65
CA ILE A 140 -1.57 -7.92 7.82
C ILE A 140 -1.05 -7.21 9.07
N CYS A 141 -1.50 -7.64 10.24
CA CYS A 141 -0.97 -7.26 11.54
C CYS A 141 -0.97 -5.74 11.72
N TYR A 142 0.17 -5.13 11.96
CA TYR A 142 0.25 -3.67 12.11
C TYR A 142 -0.25 -2.91 10.88
N PHE A 143 0.06 -3.38 9.66
CA PHE A 143 -0.49 -2.84 8.42
C PHE A 143 -2.03 -3.02 8.32
N GLY A 144 -2.59 -3.98 9.03
CA GLY A 144 -4.04 -4.13 9.19
C GLY A 144 -4.61 -3.06 10.13
N PHE A 145 -3.97 -2.84 11.30
CA PHE A 145 -4.40 -1.84 12.28
C PHE A 145 -4.34 -0.41 11.75
N THR A 146 -3.28 -0.05 11.03
CA THR A 146 -3.13 1.31 10.47
C THR A 146 -4.28 1.67 9.53
N GLN A 147 -4.83 0.71 8.80
CA GLN A 147 -5.99 0.96 7.94
C GLN A 147 -7.21 1.46 8.70
N LEU A 148 -7.45 0.95 9.91
CA LEU A 148 -8.56 1.40 10.76
C LEU A 148 -8.34 2.82 11.26
N ILE A 149 -7.12 3.13 11.69
CA ILE A 149 -6.73 4.48 12.16
C ILE A 149 -6.85 5.50 11.03
N ILE A 150 -6.41 5.12 9.81
CA ILE A 150 -6.53 5.97 8.63
C ILE A 150 -8.00 6.17 8.24
N ALA A 151 -8.80 5.10 8.25
CA ALA A 151 -10.23 5.18 7.92
C ALA A 151 -11.01 6.09 8.88
N GLU A 152 -10.61 6.20 10.14
CA GLU A 152 -11.19 7.14 11.11
C GLU A 152 -11.04 8.61 10.64
N THR A 153 -9.97 8.93 9.92
CA THR A 153 -9.74 10.28 9.37
C THR A 153 -10.56 10.58 8.12
N GLN A 154 -11.24 9.58 7.55
CA GLN A 154 -12.15 9.67 6.42
C GLN A 154 -11.54 10.29 5.15
N PRO A 155 -10.42 9.77 4.60
CA PRO A 155 -9.88 10.28 3.34
C PRO A 155 -10.92 10.10 2.21
N PRO A 156 -11.25 11.14 1.43
CA PRO A 156 -12.28 11.06 0.38
C PRO A 156 -12.03 9.96 -0.66
N HIS A 157 -10.76 9.65 -0.93
CA HIS A 157 -10.37 8.66 -1.94
C HIS A 157 -10.16 7.25 -1.37
N LEU A 158 -10.23 7.04 -0.05
CA LEU A 158 -10.25 5.70 0.54
C LEU A 158 -11.63 5.06 0.35
N LYS A 159 -11.73 4.00 -0.44
CA LYS A 159 -12.99 3.34 -0.81
C LYS A 159 -13.27 2.06 -0.01
N CYS A 160 -12.23 1.37 0.41
CA CYS A 160 -12.34 0.17 1.21
C CYS A 160 -11.06 -0.07 2.01
N ILE A 161 -11.14 -0.94 2.99
CA ILE A 161 -10.00 -1.48 3.72
C ILE A 161 -10.10 -3.00 3.76
N ALA A 162 -8.95 -3.67 3.73
CA ALA A 162 -8.83 -5.11 3.86
C ALA A 162 -7.79 -5.45 4.94
N PRO A 163 -8.13 -5.22 6.21
CA PRO A 163 -7.25 -5.56 7.32
C PRO A 163 -7.26 -7.07 7.56
N TRP A 164 -6.08 -7.65 7.70
CA TRP A 164 -5.87 -9.06 8.03
C TRP A 164 -5.16 -9.18 9.38
N GLU A 165 -5.48 -10.21 10.13
CA GLU A 165 -4.85 -10.55 11.40
C GLU A 165 -4.32 -12.00 11.39
#